data_0a539eca301cc78c6fb0145ae4285ffc
#
_entry.id   0a539eca301cc78c6fb0145ae4285ffc
#
_cell.length_a   1.000
_cell.length_b   1.000
_cell.length_c   1.000
_cell.angle_alpha   90.00
_cell.angle_beta   90.00
_cell.angle_gamma   90.00
#
_symmetry.space_group_name_H-M   'P 1'
#
loop_
_entity.id
_entity.type
_entity.pdbx_description
1 polymer ?
#
loop_
_entity_poly.entity_id
_entity_poly.type
_entity_poly.pdbx_seq_one_letter_code
_entity_poly.pdbx_strand_id
1 'polypeptide(L)'
;MDIDVATEYYNRDSVKYDSSTMYIFTDNTDRDSGSGIIDNDSWYIHKYGCGKHYPKVTSAVIRGLDNAYPITTQHYYNKFRKGISGRWNDSDFDEFKLVIDDDFNEIIKNTNRFNRIVFPCGGFFETKISNISKTRTPMLYHYLYGKLRNFISSYFPEQK
;
A
#
# COMPACT_ATOMS: atom_id res chain seq x y z
N MET A 1 -0.58 -1.16 -21.50
CA MET A 1 -1.10 -1.06 -20.12
C MET A 1 -1.20 0.39 -19.70
N ASP A 2 -2.31 0.76 -19.12
CA ASP A 2 -2.54 2.14 -18.68
C ASP A 2 -2.11 2.32 -17.23
N ILE A 3 -1.68 3.53 -16.89
CA ILE A 3 -1.33 3.90 -15.52
C ILE A 3 -2.12 5.15 -15.13
N ASP A 4 -2.71 5.12 -13.95
CA ASP A 4 -3.48 6.23 -13.39
C ASP A 4 -3.19 6.42 -11.92
N VAL A 5 -3.50 7.62 -11.43
CA VAL A 5 -3.51 7.93 -10.01
C VAL A 5 -4.96 8.24 -9.64
N ALA A 6 -5.46 7.60 -8.59
CA ALA A 6 -6.82 7.83 -8.14
C ALA A 6 -7.02 9.29 -7.73
N THR A 7 -8.15 9.86 -8.10
CA THR A 7 -8.50 11.25 -7.77
C THR A 7 -9.21 11.38 -6.43
N GLU A 8 -9.62 10.25 -5.86
CA GLU A 8 -10.30 10.20 -4.56
C GLU A 8 -9.94 8.90 -3.84
N TYR A 9 -10.35 8.77 -2.59
CA TYR A 9 -10.11 7.57 -1.82
C TYR A 9 -10.82 6.37 -2.45
N TYR A 10 -10.19 5.19 -2.31
CA TYR A 10 -10.77 3.97 -2.84
C TYR A 10 -12.08 3.63 -2.16
N ASN A 11 -12.99 3.07 -2.97
CA ASN A 11 -14.22 2.45 -2.50
C ASN A 11 -14.08 0.93 -2.71
N ARG A 12 -14.26 0.15 -1.67
CA ARG A 12 -14.02 -1.29 -1.72
C ARG A 12 -14.90 -1.98 -2.77
N ASP A 13 -16.17 -1.62 -2.86
CA ASP A 13 -17.07 -2.25 -3.84
C ASP A 13 -16.68 -1.89 -5.27
N SER A 14 -16.35 -0.63 -5.53
CA SER A 14 -15.94 -0.18 -6.85
C SER A 14 -14.67 -0.89 -7.31
N VAL A 15 -13.70 -1.05 -6.42
CA VAL A 15 -12.44 -1.75 -6.73
C VAL A 15 -12.72 -3.22 -6.99
N LYS A 16 -13.52 -3.86 -6.17
CA LYS A 16 -13.86 -5.28 -6.29
C LYS A 16 -14.45 -5.61 -7.67
N TYR A 17 -15.30 -4.75 -8.19
CA TYR A 17 -15.97 -4.97 -9.47
C TYR A 17 -15.11 -4.60 -10.68
N ASP A 18 -14.03 -3.87 -10.49
CA ASP A 18 -13.11 -3.49 -11.57
C ASP A 18 -11.96 -4.49 -11.69
N SER A 19 -12.29 -5.71 -12.01
CA SER A 19 -11.38 -6.86 -11.93
C SER A 19 -10.23 -6.84 -12.93
N SER A 20 -10.30 -6.01 -13.98
CA SER A 20 -9.23 -5.89 -14.96
C SER A 20 -8.17 -4.85 -14.59
N THR A 21 -8.34 -4.19 -13.46
CA THR A 21 -7.44 -3.14 -12.96
C THR A 21 -6.73 -3.62 -11.70
N MET A 22 -5.42 -3.40 -11.66
CA MET A 22 -4.62 -3.59 -10.45
C MET A 22 -4.63 -2.31 -9.65
N TYR A 23 -5.06 -2.40 -8.39
CA TYR A 23 -5.07 -1.25 -7.47
C TYR A 23 -3.96 -1.39 -6.46
N ILE A 24 -3.05 -0.42 -6.44
CA ILE A 24 -1.98 -0.36 -5.46
C ILE A 24 -2.47 0.45 -4.28
N PHE A 25 -2.22 -0.03 -3.07
CA PHE A 25 -2.60 0.68 -1.86
C PHE A 25 -1.48 0.68 -0.84
N THR A 26 -1.57 1.55 0.15
CA THR A 26 -0.59 1.63 1.23
C THR A 26 -1.08 0.80 2.42
N ASP A 27 -0.17 0.08 3.05
CA ASP A 27 -0.51 -0.81 4.14
C ASP A 27 0.58 -0.80 5.22
N ASN A 28 0.40 -1.59 6.27
CA ASN A 28 1.39 -1.79 7.32
C ASN A 28 1.82 -3.26 7.36
N THR A 29 2.86 -3.56 8.12
CA THR A 29 3.39 -4.94 8.21
C THR A 29 2.47 -5.88 9.00
N ASP A 30 1.47 -5.35 9.66
CA ASP A 30 0.53 -6.11 10.50
C ASP A 30 -0.60 -6.76 9.69
N ARG A 31 -0.64 -6.53 8.40
CA ARG A 31 -1.72 -7.01 7.53
C ARG A 31 -1.89 -8.52 7.53
N ASP A 32 -0.83 -9.25 7.80
CA ASP A 32 -0.86 -10.71 7.77
C ASP A 32 -1.20 -11.34 9.11
N SER A 33 -1.31 -10.54 10.16
CA SER A 33 -1.50 -11.04 11.51
C SER A 33 -2.89 -11.62 11.77
N GLY A 34 -3.84 -11.31 10.93
CA GLY A 34 -5.19 -11.85 11.03
C GLY A 34 -5.57 -12.53 9.75
N SER A 35 -5.15 -13.75 9.58
CA SER A 35 -5.28 -14.45 8.31
C SER A 35 -6.70 -14.61 7.78
N GLY A 36 -7.70 -14.62 8.65
CA GLY A 36 -9.08 -14.75 8.21
C GLY A 36 -9.70 -13.51 7.62
N ILE A 37 -8.99 -12.45 7.65
CA ILE A 37 -9.48 -11.15 7.25
C ILE A 37 -9.78 -11.01 5.78
N ILE A 38 -9.05 -11.71 4.98
CA ILE A 38 -9.15 -11.59 3.52
C ILE A 38 -10.53 -11.95 3.03
N ASP A 39 -11.16 -12.87 3.73
CA ASP A 39 -12.47 -13.38 3.34
C ASP A 39 -13.62 -12.75 4.12
N ASN A 40 -13.34 -11.76 4.97
CA ASN A 40 -14.32 -11.33 5.93
C ASN A 40 -14.36 -9.81 6.09
N ASP A 41 -15.30 -9.18 5.42
CA ASP A 41 -15.51 -7.73 5.53
C ASP A 41 -15.85 -7.31 6.97
N SER A 42 -16.46 -8.20 7.76
CA SER A 42 -16.75 -7.92 9.18
C SER A 42 -15.47 -7.73 9.98
N TRP A 43 -14.47 -8.52 9.71
CA TRP A 43 -13.16 -8.35 10.35
C TRP A 43 -12.59 -6.98 10.03
N TYR A 44 -12.65 -6.60 8.78
CA TYR A 44 -12.12 -5.32 8.33
C TYR A 44 -12.83 -4.16 9.03
N ILE A 45 -14.14 -4.21 9.06
CA ILE A 45 -14.96 -3.23 9.75
C ILE A 45 -14.61 -3.16 11.23
N HIS A 46 -14.48 -4.31 11.87
CA HIS A 46 -14.17 -4.40 13.29
C HIS A 46 -12.79 -3.80 13.60
N LYS A 47 -11.77 -4.17 12.83
CA LYS A 47 -10.40 -3.75 13.10
C LYS A 47 -10.14 -2.28 12.76
N TYR A 48 -10.67 -1.80 11.66
CA TYR A 48 -10.36 -0.47 11.15
C TYR A 48 -11.49 0.54 11.31
N GLY A 49 -12.60 0.15 11.90
CA GLY A 49 -13.73 1.05 12.05
C GLY A 49 -14.31 1.50 10.71
N CYS A 50 -14.41 0.57 9.78
CA CYS A 50 -14.88 0.86 8.43
C CYS A 50 -16.22 1.59 8.45
N GLY A 51 -16.35 2.58 7.60
CA GLY A 51 -17.56 3.36 7.49
C GLY A 51 -17.57 4.63 8.32
N LYS A 52 -16.73 4.73 9.35
CA LYS A 52 -16.71 5.96 10.15
C LYS A 52 -15.48 6.81 9.90
N HIS A 53 -14.31 6.32 10.24
CA HIS A 53 -13.11 7.15 10.19
C HIS A 53 -12.04 6.60 9.26
N TYR A 54 -11.75 5.35 9.44
CA TYR A 54 -10.57 4.74 8.87
C TYR A 54 -10.61 4.66 7.34
N PRO A 55 -11.67 4.15 6.72
CA PRO A 55 -11.71 4.00 5.27
C PRO A 55 -11.62 5.32 4.50
N LYS A 56 -11.93 6.42 5.16
CA LYS A 56 -11.88 7.75 4.52
C LYS A 56 -10.47 8.29 4.41
N VAL A 57 -9.52 7.73 5.15
CA VAL A 57 -8.16 8.27 5.24
C VAL A 57 -7.10 7.27 4.83
N THR A 58 -7.49 6.08 4.43
CA THR A 58 -6.53 5.05 4.04
C THR A 58 -6.98 4.30 2.80
N SER A 59 -6.02 4.00 1.93
CA SER A 59 -6.26 3.16 0.78
C SER A 59 -6.37 1.68 1.15
N ALA A 60 -6.01 1.30 2.37
CA ALA A 60 -6.05 -0.10 2.83
C ALA A 60 -7.49 -0.65 2.99
N VAL A 61 -8.49 0.16 2.74
CA VAL A 61 -9.89 -0.29 2.69
C VAL A 61 -10.10 -1.42 1.68
N ILE A 62 -9.22 -1.53 0.69
CA ILE A 62 -9.31 -2.58 -0.35
C ILE A 62 -8.47 -3.81 -0.04
N ARG A 63 -7.84 -3.87 1.11
CA ARG A 63 -7.02 -5.02 1.51
C ARG A 63 -7.77 -6.34 1.33
N GLY A 64 -7.10 -7.32 0.75
CA GLY A 64 -7.66 -8.66 0.57
C GLY A 64 -8.42 -8.90 -0.71
N LEU A 65 -8.68 -7.87 -1.50
CA LEU A 65 -9.30 -8.07 -2.82
C LEU A 65 -8.27 -8.64 -3.80
N ASP A 66 -8.73 -9.46 -4.74
CA ASP A 66 -7.86 -10.14 -5.71
C ASP A 66 -7.05 -9.20 -6.59
N ASN A 67 -7.53 -8.00 -6.79
CA ASN A 67 -6.89 -6.99 -7.62
C ASN A 67 -6.26 -5.85 -6.81
N ALA A 68 -6.10 -6.04 -5.50
CA ALA A 68 -5.49 -5.06 -4.61
C ALA A 68 -4.12 -5.54 -4.13
N TYR A 69 -3.10 -4.69 -4.29
CA TYR A 69 -1.71 -5.02 -3.99
C TYR A 69 -1.09 -3.96 -3.10
N PRO A 70 -0.55 -4.34 -1.94
CA PRO A 70 -0.02 -3.38 -0.98
C PRO A 70 1.41 -2.95 -1.28
N ILE A 71 1.72 -1.71 -0.90
CA ILE A 71 3.08 -1.25 -0.65
C ILE A 71 3.12 -0.81 0.80
N THR A 72 4.05 -1.36 1.56
CA THR A 72 4.10 -1.21 3.00
C THR A 72 4.76 0.11 3.39
N THR A 73 3.95 1.10 3.74
CA THR A 73 4.42 2.43 4.13
C THR A 73 4.42 2.66 5.63
N GLN A 74 3.90 1.71 6.40
CA GLN A 74 3.93 1.75 7.85
C GLN A 74 4.55 0.48 8.40
N HIS A 75 5.24 0.64 9.54
CA HIS A 75 5.81 -0.48 10.24
C HIS A 75 4.73 -1.19 11.07
N TYR A 76 5.14 -2.21 11.78
CA TYR A 76 4.30 -3.01 12.65
C TYR A 76 3.50 -2.13 13.61
N TYR A 77 2.17 -2.31 13.60
CA TYR A 77 1.30 -1.70 14.59
C TYR A 77 1.19 -2.62 15.80
N ASN A 78 1.64 -2.14 16.95
CA ASN A 78 1.54 -2.89 18.19
C ASN A 78 0.60 -2.14 19.14
N LYS A 79 -0.59 -2.70 19.36
CA LYS A 79 -1.60 -2.09 20.21
C LYS A 79 -1.13 -1.88 21.66
N PHE A 80 -0.10 -2.60 22.09
CA PHE A 80 0.46 -2.46 23.44
C PHE A 80 1.54 -1.37 23.53
N ARG A 81 1.98 -0.83 22.41
CA ARG A 81 2.96 0.25 22.36
C ARG A 81 2.31 1.51 21.83
N LYS A 82 1.41 2.05 22.60
CA LYS A 82 0.67 3.24 22.22
C LYS A 82 1.60 4.37 21.82
N GLY A 83 1.35 4.98 20.67
CA GLY A 83 2.06 6.15 20.18
C GLY A 83 3.39 5.89 19.48
N ILE A 84 3.88 4.63 19.46
CA ILE A 84 5.18 4.32 18.84
C ILE A 84 4.99 3.46 17.60
N SER A 85 3.88 2.75 17.54
CA SER A 85 3.60 1.80 16.47
C SER A 85 3.30 2.50 15.14
N GLY A 86 3.60 1.81 14.07
CA GLY A 86 3.23 2.24 12.73
C GLY A 86 4.25 3.12 12.02
N ARG A 87 5.40 3.37 12.62
CA ARG A 87 6.42 4.24 12.04
C ARG A 87 7.68 3.47 11.65
N TRP A 88 8.11 3.67 10.42
CA TRP A 88 9.41 3.24 9.96
C TRP A 88 10.46 4.28 10.32
N ASN A 89 11.68 3.82 10.63
CA ASN A 89 12.85 4.66 10.83
C ASN A 89 13.97 4.18 9.93
N ASP A 90 14.97 5.01 9.68
CA ASP A 90 16.13 4.60 8.89
C ASP A 90 16.90 3.44 9.53
N SER A 91 16.83 3.31 10.85
CA SER A 91 17.41 2.16 11.56
C SER A 91 16.74 0.83 11.20
N ASP A 92 15.56 0.86 10.62
CA ASP A 92 14.83 -0.32 10.17
C ASP A 92 15.10 -0.64 8.69
N PHE A 93 16.10 -0.03 8.08
CA PHE A 93 16.33 -0.10 6.64
C PHE A 93 16.39 -1.53 6.10
N ASP A 94 17.09 -2.42 6.77
CA ASP A 94 17.24 -3.79 6.29
C ASP A 94 15.90 -4.53 6.26
N GLU A 95 15.09 -4.36 7.30
CA GLU A 95 13.76 -4.94 7.34
C GLU A 95 12.84 -4.29 6.30
N PHE A 96 12.88 -2.96 6.20
CA PHE A 96 12.11 -2.21 5.22
C PHE A 96 12.40 -2.69 3.79
N LYS A 97 13.67 -2.85 3.48
CA LYS A 97 14.12 -3.32 2.16
C LYS A 97 13.50 -4.67 1.81
N LEU A 98 13.54 -5.61 2.74
CA LEU A 98 12.97 -6.94 2.51
C LEU A 98 11.46 -6.87 2.27
N VAL A 99 10.75 -6.09 3.06
CA VAL A 99 9.30 -5.95 2.94
C VAL A 99 8.93 -5.29 1.62
N ILE A 100 9.61 -4.22 1.25
CA ILE A 100 9.33 -3.52 0.00
C ILE A 100 9.70 -4.39 -1.21
N ASP A 101 10.79 -5.11 -1.17
CA ASP A 101 11.16 -6.03 -2.25
C ASP A 101 10.08 -7.10 -2.45
N ASP A 102 9.57 -7.66 -1.36
CA ASP A 102 8.48 -8.64 -1.44
C ASP A 102 7.21 -8.03 -2.03
N ASP A 103 6.86 -6.81 -1.62
CA ASP A 103 5.69 -6.13 -2.15
C ASP A 103 5.81 -5.94 -3.67
N PHE A 104 6.96 -5.43 -4.13
CA PHE A 104 7.16 -5.22 -5.56
C PHE A 104 7.27 -6.51 -6.35
N ASN A 105 7.86 -7.55 -5.78
CA ASN A 105 7.91 -8.86 -6.44
C ASN A 105 6.50 -9.41 -6.66
N GLU A 106 5.62 -9.25 -5.70
CA GLU A 106 4.23 -9.70 -5.85
C GLU A 106 3.48 -8.86 -6.89
N ILE A 107 3.69 -7.56 -6.91
CA ILE A 107 3.10 -6.68 -7.91
C ILE A 107 3.58 -7.07 -9.31
N ILE A 108 4.89 -7.19 -9.50
CA ILE A 108 5.49 -7.51 -10.80
C ILE A 108 5.02 -8.87 -11.31
N LYS A 109 4.95 -9.86 -10.42
CA LYS A 109 4.51 -11.21 -10.75
C LYS A 109 3.09 -11.23 -11.31
N ASN A 110 2.25 -10.29 -10.93
CA ASN A 110 0.84 -10.27 -11.28
C ASN A 110 0.43 -9.21 -12.29
N THR A 111 1.35 -8.34 -12.73
CA THR A 111 1.00 -7.22 -13.63
C THR A 111 0.34 -7.65 -14.93
N ASN A 112 0.75 -8.78 -15.48
CA ASN A 112 0.21 -9.25 -16.77
C ASN A 112 -1.23 -9.76 -16.70
N ARG A 113 -1.78 -9.89 -15.50
CA ARG A 113 -3.20 -10.25 -15.31
C ARG A 113 -4.13 -9.06 -15.52
N PHE A 114 -3.58 -7.87 -15.62
CA PHE A 114 -4.35 -6.63 -15.63
C PHE A 114 -3.99 -5.79 -16.85
N ASN A 115 -4.90 -4.92 -17.25
CA ASN A 115 -4.66 -4.00 -18.36
C ASN A 115 -4.50 -2.55 -17.90
N ARG A 116 -4.61 -2.31 -16.58
CA ARG A 116 -4.49 -0.97 -15.99
C ARG A 116 -3.97 -1.08 -14.58
N ILE A 117 -3.17 -0.10 -14.16
CA ILE A 117 -2.69 0.01 -12.78
C ILE A 117 -3.09 1.37 -12.22
N VAL A 118 -3.63 1.38 -11.01
CA VAL A 118 -4.03 2.60 -10.31
C VAL A 118 -3.25 2.73 -9.02
N PHE A 119 -2.65 3.90 -8.81
CA PHE A 119 -1.97 4.26 -7.57
C PHE A 119 -2.88 5.07 -6.67
N PRO A 120 -2.70 5.01 -5.34
CA PRO A 120 -3.58 5.70 -4.41
C PRO A 120 -3.42 7.23 -4.49
N CYS A 121 -4.52 7.95 -4.28
CA CYS A 121 -4.55 9.41 -4.40
C CYS A 121 -3.62 10.13 -3.40
N GLY A 122 -3.38 9.52 -2.24
CA GLY A 122 -2.50 10.12 -1.22
C GLY A 122 -1.01 9.87 -1.46
N GLY A 123 -0.67 9.01 -2.41
CA GLY A 123 0.72 8.63 -2.65
C GLY A 123 1.31 7.78 -1.53
N PHE A 124 2.64 7.77 -1.45
CA PHE A 124 3.38 6.87 -0.56
C PHE A 124 4.24 7.59 0.47
N PHE A 125 4.34 8.89 0.39
CA PHE A 125 5.27 9.68 1.22
C PHE A 125 4.53 10.76 2.00
N GLU A 126 4.89 10.89 3.27
CA GLU A 126 4.40 11.96 4.14
C GLU A 126 2.87 12.10 4.16
N THR A 127 2.19 10.97 4.20
CA THR A 127 0.73 10.92 4.31
C THR A 127 0.32 10.67 5.75
N LYS A 128 -0.98 10.60 6.02
CA LYS A 128 -1.48 10.25 7.36
C LYS A 128 -1.05 8.86 7.80
N ILE A 129 -0.78 7.98 6.84
CA ILE A 129 -0.44 6.58 7.11
C ILE A 129 0.96 6.22 6.65
N SER A 130 1.73 7.17 6.16
CA SER A 130 3.12 6.96 5.80
C SER A 130 3.98 8.05 6.38
N ASN A 131 4.96 7.66 7.19
CA ASN A 131 5.95 8.60 7.72
C ASN A 131 7.23 8.63 6.88
N ILE A 132 7.26 7.93 5.75
CA ILE A 132 8.43 7.91 4.88
C ILE A 132 8.63 9.29 4.28
N SER A 133 9.79 9.88 4.53
CA SER A 133 10.03 11.28 4.24
C SER A 133 11.46 11.50 3.78
N LYS A 134 11.63 12.39 2.82
CA LYS A 134 12.95 12.74 2.31
C LYS A 134 13.85 13.31 3.42
N THR A 135 13.27 13.99 4.39
CA THR A 135 14.03 14.63 5.47
C THR A 135 14.16 13.79 6.72
N ARG A 136 13.13 13.02 7.08
CA ARG A 136 13.13 12.25 8.32
C ARG A 136 13.63 10.82 8.15
N THR A 137 13.34 10.23 7.02
CA THR A 137 13.74 8.84 6.73
C THR A 137 14.36 8.78 5.33
N PRO A 138 15.48 9.48 5.10
CA PRO A 138 16.05 9.59 3.76
C PRO A 138 16.43 8.27 3.13
N MET A 139 16.92 7.30 3.90
CA MET A 139 17.28 5.99 3.36
C MET A 139 16.04 5.25 2.84
N LEU A 140 14.98 5.24 3.63
CA LEU A 140 13.73 4.59 3.24
C LEU A 140 13.09 5.31 2.05
N TYR A 141 13.10 6.63 2.10
CA TYR A 141 12.55 7.44 1.02
C TYR A 141 13.23 7.13 -0.31
N HIS A 142 14.56 7.16 -0.34
CA HIS A 142 15.29 6.93 -1.59
C HIS A 142 15.12 5.49 -2.09
N TYR A 143 15.03 4.54 -1.19
CA TYR A 143 14.82 3.16 -1.58
C TYR A 143 13.45 2.96 -2.24
N LEU A 144 12.39 3.42 -1.57
CA LEU A 144 11.04 3.29 -2.11
C LEU A 144 10.84 4.10 -3.38
N TYR A 145 11.35 5.32 -3.41
CA TYR A 145 11.29 6.16 -4.62
C TYR A 145 11.97 5.47 -5.80
N GLY A 146 13.13 4.89 -5.58
CA GLY A 146 13.86 4.16 -6.62
C GLY A 146 13.08 2.96 -7.14
N LYS A 147 12.45 2.21 -6.25
CA LYS A 147 11.62 1.06 -6.62
C LYS A 147 10.42 1.48 -7.46
N LEU A 148 9.73 2.53 -7.05
CA LEU A 148 8.58 3.05 -7.79
C LEU A 148 8.99 3.54 -9.17
N ARG A 149 10.07 4.30 -9.25
CA ARG A 149 10.58 4.82 -10.51
C ARG A 149 10.99 3.71 -11.46
N ASN A 150 11.71 2.72 -10.97
CA ASN A 150 12.14 1.57 -11.78
C ASN A 150 10.95 0.77 -12.28
N PHE A 151 9.96 0.55 -11.43
CA PHE A 151 8.75 -0.16 -11.81
C PHE A 151 8.02 0.59 -12.94
N ILE A 152 7.81 1.88 -12.76
CA ILE A 152 7.10 2.70 -13.76
C ILE A 152 7.87 2.70 -15.08
N SER A 153 9.19 2.88 -15.04
CA SER A 153 10.02 2.89 -16.24
C SER A 153 10.00 1.56 -16.99
N SER A 154 9.90 0.45 -16.29
CA SER A 154 9.88 -0.89 -16.88
C SER A 154 8.60 -1.17 -17.65
N TYR A 155 7.46 -0.72 -17.13
CA TYR A 155 6.16 -1.05 -17.72
C TYR A 155 5.54 0.11 -18.49
N PHE A 156 6.03 1.33 -18.29
CA PHE A 156 5.48 2.53 -18.92
C PHE A 156 6.62 3.44 -19.39
N PRO A 157 7.41 3.00 -20.37
CA PRO A 157 8.60 3.77 -20.79
C PRO A 157 8.28 5.18 -21.27
N GLU A 158 7.10 5.43 -21.80
CA GLU A 158 6.66 6.76 -22.23
C GLU A 158 6.37 7.71 -21.06
N GLN A 159 6.29 7.17 -19.84
CA GLN A 159 5.95 7.94 -18.64
C GLN A 159 7.18 8.52 -17.94
N LYS A 160 8.35 8.32 -18.45
CA LYS A 160 9.61 8.78 -17.85
C LYS A 160 9.68 10.30 -17.70
#